data_11944eeacca826194fbb51dd3937f918
#
_entry.id   11944eeacca826194fbb51dd3937f918
#
_cell.length_a   1.000
_cell.length_b   1.000
_cell.length_c   1.000
_cell.angle_alpha   90.00
_cell.angle_beta   90.00
_cell.angle_gamma   90.00
#
_symmetry.space_group_name_H-M   'P 1'
#
loop_
_entity.id
_entity.type
_entity.pdbx_description
1 polymer ?
#
loop_
_entity_poly.entity_id
_entity_poly.type
_entity_poly.pdbx_seq_one_letter_code
_entity_poly.pdbx_strand_id
1 'polypeptide(L)'
;LRGAKPTAALESSVARSLELAPGETLVVAVSGGPDSIALGALAARAAPAADARVVLAHVNHGVRPRAWQDEAVVIALGTALAQTANVRVAVRTLGPGSPDEARLRDGRYAALLEIARETGATRIATAHHARDQTETVLLALFRGTGPTGLAGIAPERELAPGVHLVRPLLRVDPLALRAYCSAHHHAYALDATNVDTSLRRNAVRALLDGVRPQFPGLDEAVARCAEIARDERERRPRAELRARLRDQLGDALGETSDVSFERIDALARALEAGRTGRHFVRRGVEAIVEKRNP
;
A
#
# COMPACT_ATOMS: atom_id res chain seq x y z
N LEU A 1 7.45 27.71 -21.12
CA LEU A 1 5.99 27.40 -21.17
C LEU A 1 5.63 25.94 -21.52
N ARG A 2 6.60 25.00 -21.67
CA ARG A 2 6.34 23.57 -21.95
C ARG A 2 6.24 22.68 -20.71
N GLY A 3 6.49 23.17 -19.51
CA GLY A 3 6.49 22.38 -18.25
C GLY A 3 5.12 22.22 -17.56
N ALA A 4 4.11 23.01 -17.92
CA ALA A 4 2.82 23.01 -17.23
C ALA A 4 1.94 21.78 -17.55
N LYS A 5 2.07 21.15 -18.73
CA LYS A 5 1.24 20.00 -19.12
C LYS A 5 1.52 18.70 -18.33
N PRO A 6 2.79 18.33 -18.01
CA PRO A 6 3.06 17.11 -17.25
C PRO A 6 2.58 17.18 -15.80
N THR A 7 2.68 18.35 -15.14
CA THR A 7 2.24 18.54 -13.76
C THR A 7 0.72 18.45 -13.61
N ALA A 8 -0.04 19.08 -14.51
CA ALA A 8 -1.50 19.00 -14.50
C ALA A 8 -2.04 17.57 -14.72
N ALA A 9 -1.37 16.78 -15.55
CA ALA A 9 -1.72 15.38 -15.76
C ALA A 9 -1.46 14.55 -14.49
N LEU A 10 -0.35 14.80 -13.80
CA LEU A 10 -0.04 14.16 -12.52
C LEU A 10 -1.06 14.56 -11.44
N GLU A 11 -1.37 15.85 -11.30
CA GLU A 11 -2.38 16.35 -10.37
C GLU A 11 -3.73 15.66 -10.58
N SER A 12 -4.20 15.61 -11.83
CA SER A 12 -5.47 14.96 -12.17
C SER A 12 -5.46 13.45 -11.91
N SER A 13 -4.32 12.78 -12.17
CA SER A 13 -4.17 11.35 -11.92
C SER A 13 -4.20 11.04 -10.42
N VAL A 14 -3.48 11.79 -9.61
CA VAL A 14 -3.41 11.58 -8.15
C VAL A 14 -4.73 11.97 -7.49
N ALA A 15 -5.39 13.04 -7.93
CA ALA A 15 -6.72 13.41 -7.43
C ALA A 15 -7.74 12.28 -7.65
N ARG A 16 -7.74 11.65 -8.84
CA ARG A 16 -8.59 10.48 -9.09
C ARG A 16 -8.22 9.28 -8.21
N SER A 17 -6.93 9.04 -7.96
CA SER A 17 -6.51 7.93 -7.10
C SER A 17 -6.77 8.18 -5.62
N LEU A 18 -6.86 9.44 -5.20
CA LEU A 18 -7.23 9.81 -3.84
C LEU A 18 -8.73 9.67 -3.59
N GLU A 19 -9.58 9.96 -4.59
CA GLU A 19 -11.05 9.87 -4.50
C GLU A 19 -11.59 10.48 -3.20
N LEU A 20 -11.20 11.74 -2.91
CA LEU A 20 -11.60 12.41 -1.67
C LEU A 20 -13.11 12.57 -1.60
N ALA A 21 -13.70 12.08 -0.50
CA ALA A 21 -15.11 12.29 -0.22
C ALA A 21 -15.38 13.72 0.28
N PRO A 22 -16.59 14.26 0.07
CA PRO A 22 -16.97 15.58 0.58
C PRO A 22 -16.78 15.70 2.09
N GLY A 23 -16.02 16.71 2.53
CA GLY A 23 -15.75 16.97 3.95
C GLY A 23 -14.79 15.98 4.63
N GLU A 24 -14.18 15.08 3.87
CA GLU A 24 -13.26 14.07 4.40
C GLU A 24 -12.01 14.70 5.07
N THR A 25 -11.50 14.05 6.11
CA THR A 25 -10.16 14.31 6.63
C THR A 25 -9.22 13.20 6.18
N LEU A 26 -8.19 13.56 5.40
CA LEU A 26 -7.14 12.65 4.96
C LEU A 26 -5.84 12.90 5.73
N VAL A 27 -5.30 11.88 6.36
CA VAL A 27 -3.92 11.92 6.92
C VAL A 27 -2.94 11.54 5.82
N VAL A 28 -1.91 12.34 5.59
CA VAL A 28 -0.84 12.06 4.64
C VAL A 28 0.46 11.89 5.40
N ALA A 29 1.06 10.71 5.33
CA ALA A 29 2.34 10.43 5.94
C ALA A 29 3.47 11.12 5.17
N VAL A 30 4.14 12.08 5.78
CA VAL A 30 5.20 12.88 5.16
C VAL A 30 6.52 12.69 5.91
N SER A 31 7.48 12.02 5.28
CA SER A 31 8.80 11.75 5.85
C SER A 31 9.81 12.89 5.66
N GLY A 32 9.50 13.87 4.82
CA GLY A 32 10.44 14.92 4.39
C GLY A 32 11.10 14.63 3.03
N GLY A 33 11.12 13.39 2.57
CA GLY A 33 11.65 13.02 1.26
C GLY A 33 10.74 13.44 0.10
N PRO A 34 11.30 13.51 -1.15
CA PRO A 34 10.63 14.11 -2.30
C PRO A 34 9.25 13.50 -2.61
N ASP A 35 9.13 12.17 -2.52
CA ASP A 35 7.90 11.47 -2.89
C ASP A 35 6.77 11.78 -1.89
N SER A 36 7.09 11.86 -0.60
CA SER A 36 6.13 12.19 0.45
C SER A 36 5.74 13.68 0.45
N ILE A 37 6.68 14.56 0.16
CA ILE A 37 6.44 16.00 -0.04
C ILE A 37 5.51 16.22 -1.24
N ALA A 38 5.80 15.55 -2.36
CA ALA A 38 4.94 15.61 -3.54
C ALA A 38 3.53 15.10 -3.24
N LEU A 39 3.39 13.97 -2.51
CA LEU A 39 2.07 13.45 -2.11
C LEU A 39 1.31 14.46 -1.25
N GLY A 40 1.95 15.07 -0.26
CA GLY A 40 1.34 16.10 0.60
C GLY A 40 0.82 17.29 -0.20
N ALA A 41 1.64 17.80 -1.14
CA ALA A 41 1.27 18.91 -2.00
C ALA A 41 0.14 18.54 -2.98
N LEU A 42 0.18 17.36 -3.59
CA LEU A 42 -0.85 16.84 -4.50
C LEU A 42 -2.19 16.63 -3.78
N ALA A 43 -2.16 16.09 -2.55
CA ALA A 43 -3.35 15.92 -1.72
C ALA A 43 -3.97 17.27 -1.34
N ALA A 44 -3.15 18.24 -0.91
CA ALA A 44 -3.61 19.60 -0.62
C ALA A 44 -4.20 20.30 -1.86
N ARG A 45 -3.65 20.05 -3.03
CA ARG A 45 -4.17 20.57 -4.31
C ARG A 45 -5.53 19.98 -4.68
N ALA A 46 -5.76 18.70 -4.36
CA ALA A 46 -7.03 18.02 -4.63
C ALA A 46 -8.12 18.37 -3.61
N ALA A 47 -7.76 18.67 -2.36
CA ALA A 47 -8.67 18.82 -1.24
C ALA A 47 -9.79 19.87 -1.44
N PRO A 48 -9.55 21.07 -2.00
CA PRO A 48 -10.59 22.09 -2.14
C PRO A 48 -11.79 21.65 -2.98
N ALA A 49 -11.58 20.78 -3.97
CA ALA A 49 -12.66 20.29 -4.83
C ALA A 49 -13.69 19.41 -4.07
N ALA A 50 -13.28 18.82 -2.95
CA ALA A 50 -14.11 17.97 -2.09
C ALA A 50 -14.38 18.62 -0.72
N ASP A 51 -14.05 19.89 -0.52
CA ASP A 51 -14.06 20.53 0.81
C ASP A 51 -13.37 19.67 1.89
N ALA A 52 -12.33 18.95 1.47
CA ALA A 52 -11.63 18.02 2.32
C ALA A 52 -10.53 18.70 3.15
N ARG A 53 -10.16 18.08 4.24
CA ARG A 53 -9.07 18.50 5.12
C ARG A 53 -7.88 17.55 4.96
N VAL A 54 -6.67 18.11 4.88
CA VAL A 54 -5.43 17.34 4.81
C VAL A 54 -4.62 17.54 6.09
N VAL A 55 -4.19 16.45 6.71
CA VAL A 55 -3.29 16.44 7.85
C VAL A 55 -1.96 15.86 7.42
N LEU A 56 -0.94 16.70 7.27
CA LEU A 56 0.43 16.24 6.99
C LEU A 56 1.03 15.68 8.29
N ALA A 57 1.16 14.36 8.35
CA ALA A 57 1.64 13.63 9.51
C ALA A 57 3.12 13.29 9.36
N HIS A 58 3.96 13.89 10.18
CA HIS A 58 5.39 13.58 10.29
C HIS A 58 5.67 12.73 11.53
N VAL A 59 6.36 11.60 11.34
CA VAL A 59 6.78 10.74 12.44
C VAL A 59 8.31 10.76 12.50
N ASN A 60 8.83 11.44 13.53
CA ASN A 60 10.24 11.51 13.81
C ASN A 60 10.67 10.26 14.61
N HIS A 61 11.54 9.46 14.04
CA HIS A 61 11.99 8.22 14.67
C HIS A 61 13.03 8.41 15.79
N GLY A 62 13.54 9.64 15.99
CA GLY A 62 14.56 9.94 17.03
C GLY A 62 15.92 9.30 16.79
N VAL A 63 16.13 8.61 15.67
CA VAL A 63 17.35 7.82 15.40
C VAL A 63 18.48 8.65 14.78
N ARG A 64 18.17 9.82 14.22
CA ARG A 64 19.13 10.65 13.46
C ARG A 64 19.38 11.99 14.14
N PRO A 65 20.66 12.45 14.21
CA PRO A 65 20.98 13.76 14.77
C PRO A 65 20.35 14.94 14.02
N ARG A 66 19.96 14.74 12.75
CA ARG A 66 19.41 15.77 11.86
C ARG A 66 17.91 15.56 11.53
N ALA A 67 17.20 14.71 12.26
CA ALA A 67 15.76 14.47 12.04
C ALA A 67 14.91 15.76 12.14
N TRP A 68 15.38 16.77 12.84
CA TRP A 68 14.74 18.10 12.90
C TRP A 68 14.70 18.81 11.52
N GLN A 69 15.62 18.49 10.58
CA GLN A 69 15.61 19.08 9.24
C GLN A 69 14.43 18.54 8.42
N ASP A 70 14.12 17.25 8.54
CA ASP A 70 12.97 16.63 7.88
C ASP A 70 11.67 17.23 8.42
N GLU A 71 11.58 17.41 9.73
CA GLU A 71 10.45 18.03 10.41
C GLU A 71 10.26 19.49 9.95
N ALA A 72 11.33 20.27 9.90
CA ALA A 72 11.29 21.67 9.46
C ALA A 72 10.77 21.79 8.02
N VAL A 73 11.19 20.90 7.12
CA VAL A 73 10.71 20.86 5.73
C VAL A 73 9.21 20.58 5.68
N VAL A 74 8.72 19.64 6.49
CA VAL A 74 7.28 19.31 6.53
C VAL A 74 6.45 20.45 7.10
N ILE A 75 6.93 21.12 8.14
CA ILE A 75 6.27 22.31 8.73
C ILE A 75 6.21 23.44 7.70
N ALA A 76 7.32 23.71 7.01
CA ALA A 76 7.37 24.73 5.97
C ALA A 76 6.39 24.43 4.81
N LEU A 77 6.32 23.17 4.36
CA LEU A 77 5.35 22.73 3.37
C LEU A 77 3.92 22.98 3.86
N GLY A 78 3.57 22.53 5.06
CA GLY A 78 2.24 22.69 5.63
C GLY A 78 1.83 24.16 5.75
N THR A 79 2.76 25.04 6.19
CA THR A 79 2.54 26.49 6.28
C THR A 79 2.24 27.09 4.91
N ALA A 80 2.99 26.70 3.88
CA ALA A 80 2.76 27.19 2.53
C ALA A 80 1.42 26.69 1.94
N LEU A 81 1.07 25.43 2.14
CA LEU A 81 -0.17 24.83 1.61
C LEU A 81 -1.42 25.33 2.34
N ALA A 82 -1.31 25.67 3.62
CA ALA A 82 -2.41 26.23 4.41
C ALA A 82 -2.93 27.59 3.89
N GLN A 83 -2.19 28.27 3.01
CA GLN A 83 -2.62 29.50 2.36
C GLN A 83 -3.71 29.26 1.30
N THR A 84 -3.81 28.03 0.77
CA THR A 84 -4.70 27.73 -0.38
C THR A 84 -5.63 26.53 -0.14
N ALA A 85 -5.42 25.76 0.93
CA ALA A 85 -6.19 24.59 1.26
C ALA A 85 -6.32 24.40 2.78
N ASN A 86 -7.28 23.60 3.22
CA ASN A 86 -7.43 23.27 4.64
C ASN A 86 -6.39 22.20 5.04
N VAL A 87 -5.18 22.68 5.36
CA VAL A 87 -4.02 21.85 5.71
C VAL A 87 -3.59 22.10 7.14
N ARG A 88 -3.29 21.03 7.88
CA ARG A 88 -2.65 21.06 9.21
C ARG A 88 -1.44 20.15 9.21
N VAL A 89 -0.50 20.42 10.11
CA VAL A 89 0.67 19.56 10.35
C VAL A 89 0.52 18.90 11.71
N ALA A 90 0.76 17.61 11.78
CA ALA A 90 0.86 16.83 13.01
C ALA A 90 2.23 16.16 13.08
N VAL A 91 2.96 16.37 14.15
CA VAL A 91 4.27 15.75 14.38
C VAL A 91 4.17 14.79 15.55
N ARG A 92 4.80 13.63 15.42
CA ARG A 92 5.00 12.67 16.52
C ARG A 92 6.47 12.28 16.57
N THR A 93 7.03 12.27 17.75
CA THR A 93 8.38 11.76 17.98
C THR A 93 8.28 10.41 18.68
N LEU A 94 8.86 9.39 18.07
CA LEU A 94 9.01 8.10 18.71
C LEU A 94 10.14 8.17 19.73
N GLY A 95 9.95 7.53 20.89
CA GLY A 95 11.01 7.45 21.90
C GLY A 95 12.24 6.69 21.37
N PRO A 96 13.40 6.82 22.04
CA PRO A 96 14.62 6.11 21.65
C PRO A 96 14.34 4.60 21.66
N GLY A 97 14.36 4.01 20.47
CA GLY A 97 14.06 2.59 20.25
C GLY A 97 15.19 1.86 19.54
N SER A 98 15.08 0.54 19.46
CA SER A 98 15.97 -0.28 18.64
C SER A 98 15.92 0.17 17.17
N PRO A 99 17.07 0.21 16.47
CA PRO A 99 17.14 0.53 15.04
C PRO A 99 16.52 -0.56 14.12
N ASP A 100 15.81 -1.53 14.69
CA ASP A 100 15.12 -2.58 13.95
C ASP A 100 14.03 -1.97 13.06
N GLU A 101 14.15 -2.20 11.75
CA GLU A 101 13.26 -1.67 10.71
C GLU A 101 11.79 -2.06 10.95
N ALA A 102 11.53 -3.29 11.41
CA ALA A 102 10.18 -3.75 11.68
C ALA A 102 9.54 -2.94 12.82
N ARG A 103 10.26 -2.73 13.91
CA ARG A 103 9.80 -1.91 15.05
C ARG A 103 9.60 -0.44 14.68
N LEU A 104 10.51 0.13 13.89
CA LEU A 104 10.37 1.51 13.40
C LEU A 104 9.13 1.65 12.50
N ARG A 105 8.86 0.65 11.67
CA ARG A 105 7.67 0.58 10.84
C ARG A 105 6.39 0.50 11.68
N ASP A 106 6.36 -0.39 12.67
CA ASP A 106 5.20 -0.58 13.54
C ASP A 106 4.94 0.68 14.38
N GLY A 107 5.97 1.28 14.95
CA GLY A 107 5.88 2.55 15.69
C GLY A 107 5.34 3.68 14.81
N ARG A 108 5.79 3.77 13.55
CA ARG A 108 5.28 4.75 12.59
C ARG A 108 3.79 4.55 12.32
N TYR A 109 3.34 3.32 12.09
CA TYR A 109 1.92 3.07 11.84
C TYR A 109 1.07 3.32 13.09
N ALA A 110 1.57 3.01 14.29
CA ALA A 110 0.88 3.33 15.55
C ALA A 110 0.68 4.85 15.69
N ALA A 111 1.73 5.65 15.48
CA ALA A 111 1.66 7.11 15.52
C ALA A 111 0.71 7.70 14.46
N LEU A 112 0.71 7.16 13.24
CA LEU A 112 -0.21 7.58 12.19
C LEU A 112 -1.67 7.25 12.54
N LEU A 113 -1.94 6.11 13.17
CA LEU A 113 -3.26 5.71 13.65
C LEU A 113 -3.75 6.63 14.79
N GLU A 114 -2.87 7.04 15.69
CA GLU A 114 -3.20 8.03 16.73
C GLU A 114 -3.62 9.36 16.11
N ILE A 115 -2.84 9.88 15.16
CA ILE A 115 -3.19 11.10 14.43
C ILE A 115 -4.52 10.96 13.70
N ALA A 116 -4.78 9.81 13.06
CA ALA A 116 -6.03 9.57 12.36
C ALA A 116 -7.24 9.60 13.34
N ARG A 117 -7.12 8.96 14.51
CA ARG A 117 -8.17 8.98 15.55
C ARG A 117 -8.41 10.39 16.09
N GLU A 118 -7.37 11.15 16.40
CA GLU A 118 -7.44 12.52 16.92
C GLU A 118 -8.12 13.48 15.92
N THR A 119 -7.93 13.24 14.62
CA THR A 119 -8.45 14.11 13.56
C THR A 119 -9.75 13.62 12.95
N GLY A 120 -10.23 12.46 13.36
CA GLY A 120 -11.42 11.80 12.79
C GLY A 120 -11.19 11.28 11.37
N ALA A 121 -9.93 11.07 10.97
CA ALA A 121 -9.61 10.56 9.63
C ALA A 121 -9.81 9.05 9.56
N THR A 122 -10.45 8.59 8.49
CA THR A 122 -10.63 7.17 8.17
C THR A 122 -9.62 6.66 7.15
N ARG A 123 -8.81 7.55 6.57
CA ARG A 123 -7.83 7.19 5.55
C ARG A 123 -6.47 7.83 5.83
N ILE A 124 -5.43 7.03 5.61
CA ILE A 124 -4.02 7.43 5.73
C ILE A 124 -3.35 7.18 4.38
N ALA A 125 -2.79 8.22 3.74
CA ALA A 125 -2.09 8.10 2.48
C ALA A 125 -0.57 7.97 2.69
N THR A 126 0.08 7.09 1.93
CA THR A 126 1.54 6.91 1.92
C THR A 126 2.09 6.99 0.50
N ALA A 127 3.33 7.47 0.37
CA ALA A 127 3.97 7.80 -0.90
C ALA A 127 4.68 6.60 -1.58
N HIS A 128 4.16 5.37 -1.43
CA HIS A 128 4.66 4.25 -2.23
C HIS A 128 4.37 4.48 -3.71
N HIS A 129 5.38 4.28 -4.56
CA HIS A 129 5.32 4.62 -5.98
C HIS A 129 5.62 3.42 -6.89
N ALA A 130 5.64 3.61 -8.21
CA ALA A 130 5.80 2.53 -9.19
C ALA A 130 7.08 1.70 -8.99
N ARG A 131 8.20 2.32 -8.62
CA ARG A 131 9.44 1.58 -8.36
C ARG A 131 9.37 0.70 -7.12
N ASP A 132 8.69 1.14 -6.04
CA ASP A 132 8.46 0.30 -4.86
C ASP A 132 7.64 -0.94 -5.21
N GLN A 133 6.65 -0.76 -6.10
CA GLN A 133 5.84 -1.87 -6.60
C GLN A 133 6.70 -2.88 -7.34
N THR A 134 7.54 -2.41 -8.28
CA THR A 134 8.46 -3.27 -9.04
C THR A 134 9.44 -4.00 -8.13
N GLU A 135 10.07 -3.31 -7.19
CA GLU A 135 10.95 -3.93 -6.20
C GLU A 135 10.24 -5.03 -5.40
N THR A 136 9.02 -4.78 -4.95
CA THR A 136 8.24 -5.72 -4.15
C THR A 136 7.87 -6.97 -4.94
N VAL A 137 7.42 -6.80 -6.19
CA VAL A 137 7.06 -7.92 -7.08
C VAL A 137 8.27 -8.77 -7.41
N LEU A 138 9.41 -8.16 -7.74
CA LEU A 138 10.64 -8.90 -8.04
C LEU A 138 11.20 -9.62 -6.81
N LEU A 139 11.17 -8.99 -5.64
CA LEU A 139 11.56 -9.66 -4.40
C LEU A 139 10.67 -10.86 -4.09
N ALA A 140 9.39 -10.78 -4.40
CA ALA A 140 8.47 -11.90 -4.26
C ALA A 140 8.80 -13.00 -5.28
N LEU A 141 9.02 -12.63 -6.54
CA LEU A 141 9.40 -13.58 -7.61
C LEU A 141 10.69 -14.33 -7.28
N PHE A 142 11.74 -13.63 -6.83
CA PHE A 142 13.02 -14.24 -6.46
C PHE A 142 12.94 -15.16 -5.22
N ARG A 143 11.88 -15.05 -4.44
CA ARG A 143 11.57 -15.98 -3.33
C ARG A 143 10.75 -17.18 -3.78
N GLY A 144 10.41 -17.28 -5.07
CA GLY A 144 9.62 -18.39 -5.61
C GLY A 144 8.14 -18.31 -5.22
N THR A 145 7.61 -17.10 -5.02
CA THR A 145 6.20 -16.94 -4.66
C THR A 145 5.28 -17.30 -5.83
N GLY A 146 4.10 -17.83 -5.49
CA GLY A 146 3.03 -18.02 -6.46
C GLY A 146 2.31 -16.72 -6.85
N PRO A 147 1.20 -16.80 -7.62
CA PRO A 147 0.44 -15.64 -8.09
C PRO A 147 0.05 -14.66 -6.98
N THR A 148 -0.21 -15.17 -5.78
CA THR A 148 -0.56 -14.33 -4.61
C THR A 148 0.51 -13.31 -4.25
N GLY A 149 1.79 -13.69 -4.31
CA GLY A 149 2.88 -12.77 -4.01
C GLY A 149 3.18 -11.80 -5.14
N LEU A 150 2.80 -12.13 -6.39
CA LEU A 150 2.94 -11.24 -7.54
C LEU A 150 1.94 -10.07 -7.51
N ALA A 151 0.91 -10.13 -6.67
CA ALA A 151 -0.03 -9.03 -6.47
C ALA A 151 0.63 -7.76 -5.89
N GLY A 152 1.88 -7.87 -5.41
CA GLY A 152 2.70 -6.75 -4.95
C GLY A 152 2.08 -5.96 -3.79
N ILE A 153 2.31 -4.65 -3.80
CA ILE A 153 1.74 -3.72 -2.81
C ILE A 153 0.29 -3.43 -3.20
N ALA A 154 -0.66 -3.66 -2.29
CA ALA A 154 -2.06 -3.31 -2.51
C ALA A 154 -2.24 -1.78 -2.54
N PRO A 155 -3.08 -1.21 -3.44
CA PRO A 155 -3.38 0.21 -3.47
C PRO A 155 -4.05 0.68 -2.18
N GLU A 156 -4.85 -0.19 -1.58
CA GLU A 156 -5.51 0.05 -0.30
C GLU A 156 -5.47 -1.21 0.57
N ARG A 157 -5.42 -1.02 1.89
CA ARG A 157 -5.64 -2.06 2.89
C ARG A 157 -6.18 -1.48 4.17
N GLU A 158 -6.99 -2.21 4.88
CA GLU A 158 -7.35 -1.86 6.25
C GLU A 158 -6.11 -1.94 7.16
N LEU A 159 -5.86 -0.87 7.91
CA LEU A 159 -4.75 -0.77 8.85
C LEU A 159 -5.22 -1.04 10.28
N ALA A 160 -6.41 -0.58 10.63
CA ALA A 160 -7.14 -0.82 11.86
C ALA A 160 -8.64 -0.73 11.56
N PRO A 161 -9.54 -1.24 12.43
CA PRO A 161 -10.98 -1.18 12.19
C PRO A 161 -11.46 0.22 11.81
N GLY A 162 -11.98 0.36 10.58
CA GLY A 162 -12.47 1.61 10.02
C GLY A 162 -11.39 2.62 9.58
N VAL A 163 -10.10 2.25 9.60
CA VAL A 163 -9.00 3.11 9.10
C VAL A 163 -8.24 2.41 8.00
N HIS A 164 -8.21 3.01 6.82
CA HIS A 164 -7.61 2.47 5.61
C HIS A 164 -6.29 3.15 5.26
N LEU A 165 -5.31 2.36 4.87
CA LEU A 165 -4.04 2.83 4.32
C LEU A 165 -4.13 2.83 2.80
N VAL A 166 -4.05 4.00 2.18
CA VAL A 166 -4.13 4.18 0.73
C VAL A 166 -2.77 4.57 0.11
N ARG A 167 -2.55 4.21 -1.14
CA ARG A 167 -1.27 4.43 -1.85
C ARG A 167 -1.53 4.99 -3.25
N PRO A 168 -1.86 6.28 -3.35
CA PRO A 168 -2.29 6.88 -4.60
C PRO A 168 -1.20 7.01 -5.66
N LEU A 169 0.08 6.82 -5.28
CA LEU A 169 1.23 6.98 -6.17
C LEU A 169 1.76 5.66 -6.76
N LEU A 170 1.11 4.51 -6.52
CA LEU A 170 1.62 3.20 -6.95
C LEU A 170 1.86 3.05 -8.47
N ARG A 171 1.30 3.93 -9.28
CA ARG A 171 1.49 3.96 -10.74
C ARG A 171 2.32 5.16 -11.19
N VAL A 172 2.84 5.96 -10.28
CA VAL A 172 3.58 7.19 -10.57
C VAL A 172 5.08 6.91 -10.55
N ASP A 173 5.79 7.35 -11.59
CA ASP A 173 7.26 7.35 -11.58
C ASP A 173 7.78 8.40 -10.57
N PRO A 174 8.67 8.05 -9.63
CA PRO A 174 9.26 8.99 -8.68
C PRO A 174 10.02 10.15 -9.36
N LEU A 175 10.47 10.00 -10.58
CA LEU A 175 11.04 11.13 -11.33
C LEU A 175 10.00 12.22 -11.61
N ALA A 176 8.74 11.84 -11.88
CA ALA A 176 7.65 12.80 -12.05
C ALA A 176 7.33 13.53 -10.73
N LEU A 177 7.46 12.84 -9.58
CA LEU A 177 7.26 13.45 -8.24
C LEU A 177 8.36 14.48 -7.93
N ARG A 178 9.62 14.16 -8.24
CA ARG A 178 10.72 15.10 -8.08
C ARG A 178 10.58 16.30 -9.02
N ALA A 179 10.20 16.06 -10.29
CA ALA A 179 9.92 17.14 -11.24
C ALA A 179 8.77 18.05 -10.75
N TYR A 180 7.73 17.46 -10.14
CA TYR A 180 6.63 18.20 -9.52
C TYR A 180 7.12 19.09 -8.38
N CYS A 181 7.91 18.55 -7.43
CA CYS A 181 8.49 19.34 -6.36
C CYS A 181 9.32 20.51 -6.90
N SER A 182 10.16 20.26 -7.91
CA SER A 182 10.99 21.30 -8.54
C SER A 182 10.15 22.37 -9.23
N ALA A 183 9.11 22.00 -9.97
CA ALA A 183 8.23 22.91 -10.69
C ALA A 183 7.43 23.83 -9.76
N HIS A 184 7.11 23.34 -8.55
CA HIS A 184 6.35 24.07 -7.53
C HIS A 184 7.22 24.61 -6.40
N HIS A 185 8.54 24.55 -6.53
CA HIS A 185 9.52 25.03 -5.53
C HIS A 185 9.33 24.43 -4.13
N HIS A 186 8.85 23.18 -4.04
CA HIS A 186 8.75 22.47 -2.79
C HIS A 186 10.12 21.93 -2.36
N ALA A 187 10.61 22.41 -1.24
CA ALA A 187 11.83 21.88 -0.64
C ALA A 187 11.58 20.46 -0.10
N TYR A 188 12.61 19.61 -0.15
CA TYR A 188 12.60 18.27 0.43
C TYR A 188 14.00 17.91 0.94
N ALA A 189 14.07 17.03 1.91
CA ALA A 189 15.32 16.52 2.42
C ALA A 189 15.85 15.42 1.48
N LEU A 190 17.14 15.52 1.13
CA LEU A 190 17.87 14.42 0.47
C LEU A 190 18.47 13.57 1.57
N ASP A 191 17.86 12.44 1.83
CA ASP A 191 18.34 11.49 2.81
C ASP A 191 19.46 10.62 2.21
N ALA A 192 20.70 10.94 2.53
CA ALA A 192 21.86 10.12 2.16
C ALA A 192 21.83 8.73 2.85
N THR A 193 20.96 8.54 3.86
CA THR A 193 20.80 7.29 4.61
C THR A 193 19.53 6.53 4.27
N ASN A 194 18.79 6.92 3.23
CA ASN A 194 17.74 6.10 2.62
C ASN A 194 18.32 4.85 1.95
N VAL A 195 19.42 4.38 2.50
CA VAL A 195 19.98 3.07 2.29
C VAL A 195 19.00 2.14 3.01
N ASP A 196 18.06 1.61 2.25
CA ASP A 196 17.28 0.47 2.69
C ASP A 196 18.29 -0.57 3.17
N THR A 197 18.26 -0.89 4.45
CA THR A 197 19.21 -1.78 5.10
C THR A 197 19.12 -3.22 4.61
N SER A 198 18.08 -3.55 3.84
CA SER A 198 17.95 -4.86 3.21
C SER A 198 18.90 -4.99 2.02
N LEU A 199 19.98 -5.76 2.19
CA LEU A 199 20.92 -6.11 1.12
C LEU A 199 20.21 -6.65 -0.14
N ARG A 200 19.09 -7.38 0.04
CA ARG A 200 18.30 -7.94 -1.06
C ARG A 200 17.59 -6.87 -1.86
N ARG A 201 17.03 -5.86 -1.19
CA ARG A 201 16.32 -4.75 -1.85
C ARG A 201 17.31 -3.86 -2.61
N ASN A 202 18.48 -3.60 -2.03
CA ASN A 202 19.54 -2.88 -2.72
C ASN A 202 20.05 -3.63 -3.97
N ALA A 203 20.19 -4.96 -3.89
CA ALA A 203 20.54 -5.77 -5.05
C ALA A 203 19.48 -5.70 -6.16
N VAL A 204 18.19 -5.73 -5.80
CA VAL A 204 17.09 -5.55 -6.78
C VAL A 204 17.10 -4.16 -7.38
N ARG A 205 17.36 -3.10 -6.60
CA ARG A 205 17.49 -1.72 -7.11
C ARG A 205 18.62 -1.60 -8.12
N ALA A 206 19.81 -2.10 -7.77
CA ALA A 206 20.95 -2.07 -8.67
C ALA A 206 20.70 -2.82 -10.00
N LEU A 207 20.04 -3.99 -9.92
CA LEU A 207 19.57 -4.72 -11.10
C LEU A 207 18.61 -3.89 -11.95
N LEU A 208 17.60 -3.29 -11.32
CA LEU A 208 16.59 -2.48 -12.00
C LEU A 208 17.18 -1.21 -12.64
N ASP A 209 18.14 -0.57 -11.99
CA ASP A 209 18.82 0.61 -12.53
C ASP A 209 19.60 0.28 -13.82
N GLY A 210 20.14 -0.95 -13.93
CA GLY A 210 20.78 -1.43 -15.14
C GLY A 210 19.79 -1.81 -16.28
N VAL A 211 18.57 -2.21 -15.94
CA VAL A 211 17.58 -2.71 -16.89
C VAL A 211 16.64 -1.61 -17.39
N ARG A 212 16.26 -0.65 -16.55
CA ARG A 212 15.31 0.44 -16.89
C ARG A 212 15.65 1.23 -18.16
N PRO A 213 16.92 1.59 -18.46
CA PRO A 213 17.24 2.31 -19.69
C PRO A 213 16.87 1.53 -20.96
N GLN A 214 16.88 0.20 -20.89
CA GLN A 214 16.57 -0.69 -22.00
C GLN A 214 15.06 -0.99 -22.09
N PHE A 215 14.35 -0.87 -20.98
CA PHE A 215 12.91 -1.11 -20.86
C PHE A 215 12.22 0.07 -20.18
N PRO A 216 12.02 1.22 -20.85
CA PRO A 216 11.47 2.43 -20.23
C PRO A 216 10.07 2.26 -19.61
N GLY A 217 9.28 1.27 -20.10
CA GLY A 217 7.95 0.94 -19.58
C GLY A 217 7.93 -0.15 -18.50
N LEU A 218 9.08 -0.56 -17.96
CA LEU A 218 9.19 -1.69 -17.03
C LEU A 218 8.30 -1.56 -15.80
N ASP A 219 8.42 -0.44 -15.10
CA ASP A 219 7.69 -0.23 -13.84
C ASP A 219 6.17 -0.25 -14.06
N GLU A 220 5.71 0.31 -15.17
CA GLU A 220 4.30 0.31 -15.56
C GLU A 220 3.81 -1.10 -15.97
N ALA A 221 4.62 -1.85 -16.70
CA ALA A 221 4.31 -3.23 -17.08
C ALA A 221 4.20 -4.13 -15.84
N VAL A 222 5.12 -4.01 -14.88
CA VAL A 222 5.09 -4.76 -13.63
C VAL A 222 3.88 -4.36 -12.78
N ALA A 223 3.52 -3.08 -12.71
CA ALA A 223 2.34 -2.62 -12.02
C ALA A 223 1.06 -3.24 -12.60
N ARG A 224 0.93 -3.31 -13.93
CA ARG A 224 -0.19 -4.00 -14.61
C ARG A 224 -0.22 -5.50 -14.28
N CYS A 225 0.93 -6.17 -14.31
CA CYS A 225 0.99 -7.60 -13.91
C CYS A 225 0.53 -7.80 -12.47
N ALA A 226 0.93 -6.92 -11.55
CA ALA A 226 0.50 -6.98 -10.15
C ALA A 226 -1.01 -6.75 -9.99
N GLU A 227 -1.60 -5.85 -10.77
CA GLU A 227 -3.07 -5.63 -10.79
C GLU A 227 -3.79 -6.89 -11.29
N ILE A 228 -3.36 -7.45 -12.43
CA ILE A 228 -3.94 -8.68 -12.98
C ILE A 228 -3.86 -9.82 -11.94
N ALA A 229 -2.70 -10.00 -11.31
CA ALA A 229 -2.52 -11.02 -10.29
C ALA A 229 -3.44 -10.81 -9.07
N ARG A 230 -3.72 -9.56 -8.69
CA ARG A 230 -4.64 -9.20 -7.61
C ARG A 230 -6.08 -9.49 -8.00
N ASP A 231 -6.51 -9.04 -9.18
CA ASP A 231 -7.84 -9.28 -9.70
C ASP A 231 -8.13 -10.77 -9.83
N GLU A 232 -7.16 -11.54 -10.33
CA GLU A 232 -7.29 -12.99 -10.39
C GLU A 232 -7.41 -13.64 -9.02
N ARG A 233 -6.68 -13.12 -8.02
CA ARG A 233 -6.78 -13.58 -6.64
C ARG A 233 -8.16 -13.30 -6.06
N GLU A 234 -8.69 -12.10 -6.28
CA GLU A 234 -10.02 -11.70 -5.81
C GLU A 234 -11.14 -12.46 -6.52
N ARG A 235 -10.95 -12.80 -7.79
CA ARG A 235 -11.88 -13.65 -8.57
C ARG A 235 -11.77 -15.15 -8.25
N ARG A 236 -10.76 -15.56 -7.45
CA ARG A 236 -10.49 -16.96 -7.08
C ARG A 236 -10.79 -17.36 -5.63
N PRO A 237 -11.76 -16.78 -4.91
CA PRO A 237 -12.04 -17.21 -3.53
C PRO A 237 -12.35 -18.71 -3.49
N ARG A 238 -13.02 -19.24 -4.53
CA ARG A 238 -13.36 -20.67 -4.64
C ARG A 238 -12.15 -21.58 -4.87
N ALA A 239 -11.12 -21.13 -5.59
CA ALA A 239 -9.90 -21.92 -5.79
C ALA A 239 -9.10 -22.05 -4.48
N GLU A 240 -8.97 -20.96 -3.72
CA GLU A 240 -8.34 -21.00 -2.38
C GLU A 240 -9.17 -21.82 -1.39
N LEU A 241 -10.49 -21.65 -1.42
CA LEU A 241 -11.38 -22.44 -0.58
C LEU A 241 -11.26 -23.93 -0.89
N ARG A 242 -11.17 -24.31 -2.18
CA ARG A 242 -10.93 -25.69 -2.60
C ARG A 242 -9.58 -26.22 -2.13
N ALA A 243 -8.52 -25.39 -2.21
CA ALA A 243 -7.20 -25.78 -1.73
C ALA A 243 -7.22 -26.06 -0.22
N ARG A 244 -7.77 -25.12 0.57
CA ARG A 244 -7.95 -25.31 2.02
C ARG A 244 -8.78 -26.53 2.38
N LEU A 245 -9.89 -26.76 1.67
CA LEU A 245 -10.73 -27.93 1.88
C LEU A 245 -9.96 -29.22 1.57
N ARG A 246 -9.12 -29.22 0.53
CA ARG A 246 -8.29 -30.38 0.20
C ARG A 246 -7.26 -30.64 1.28
N ASP A 247 -6.59 -29.62 1.79
CA ASP A 247 -5.61 -29.73 2.87
C ASP A 247 -6.29 -30.24 4.16
N GLN A 248 -7.42 -29.65 4.57
CA GLN A 248 -8.19 -30.10 5.74
C GLN A 248 -8.70 -31.54 5.60
N LEU A 249 -9.13 -31.93 4.40
CA LEU A 249 -9.52 -33.33 4.12
C LEU A 249 -8.30 -34.25 4.13
N GLY A 250 -7.13 -33.78 3.67
CA GLY A 250 -5.86 -34.51 3.75
C GLY A 250 -5.45 -34.77 5.19
N ASP A 251 -5.49 -33.74 6.02
CA ASP A 251 -5.20 -33.85 7.46
C ASP A 251 -6.14 -34.81 8.19
N ALA A 252 -7.44 -34.77 7.84
CA ALA A 252 -8.46 -35.60 8.46
C ALA A 252 -8.48 -37.04 7.97
N LEU A 253 -8.10 -37.30 6.73
CA LEU A 253 -8.22 -38.60 6.06
C LEU A 253 -6.87 -39.31 5.80
N GLY A 254 -5.76 -38.61 6.06
CA GLY A 254 -4.41 -39.04 5.76
C GLY A 254 -4.07 -39.08 4.27
N GLU A 255 -5.05 -39.09 3.37
CA GLU A 255 -4.89 -39.13 1.94
C GLU A 255 -6.10 -38.56 1.21
N THR A 256 -5.91 -37.80 0.15
CA THR A 256 -6.99 -37.18 -0.67
C THR A 256 -7.02 -37.66 -2.13
N SER A 257 -6.20 -38.68 -2.48
CA SER A 257 -6.10 -39.18 -3.85
C SER A 257 -7.45 -39.61 -4.47
N ASP A 258 -8.39 -40.09 -3.66
CA ASP A 258 -9.72 -40.57 -4.06
C ASP A 258 -10.79 -39.46 -4.02
N VAL A 259 -10.46 -38.24 -3.61
CA VAL A 259 -11.44 -37.15 -3.54
C VAL A 259 -11.38 -36.35 -4.85
N SER A 260 -12.41 -36.49 -5.68
CA SER A 260 -12.45 -35.82 -6.98
C SER A 260 -12.58 -34.30 -6.86
N PHE A 261 -12.09 -33.60 -7.89
CA PHE A 261 -12.19 -32.14 -7.97
C PHE A 261 -13.64 -31.66 -7.86
N GLU A 262 -14.59 -32.35 -8.52
CA GLU A 262 -16.01 -31.97 -8.54
C GLU A 262 -16.63 -32.00 -7.16
N ARG A 263 -16.20 -32.91 -6.29
CA ARG A 263 -16.68 -33.02 -4.90
C ARG A 263 -16.17 -31.91 -4.02
N ILE A 264 -14.90 -31.59 -4.14
CA ILE A 264 -14.30 -30.45 -3.41
C ILE A 264 -14.94 -29.14 -3.90
N ASP A 265 -15.20 -29.00 -5.20
CA ASP A 265 -15.83 -27.80 -5.75
C ASP A 265 -17.30 -27.68 -5.36
N ALA A 266 -18.03 -28.80 -5.26
CA ALA A 266 -19.40 -28.82 -4.77
C ALA A 266 -19.47 -28.38 -3.28
N LEU A 267 -18.54 -28.85 -2.46
CA LEU A 267 -18.42 -28.45 -1.05
C LEU A 267 -18.06 -26.95 -0.94
N ALA A 268 -17.15 -26.47 -1.73
CA ALA A 268 -16.78 -25.04 -1.78
C ALA A 268 -17.99 -24.17 -2.17
N ARG A 269 -18.76 -24.57 -3.18
CA ARG A 269 -20.00 -23.87 -3.58
C ARG A 269 -21.07 -23.87 -2.47
N ALA A 270 -21.18 -24.96 -1.72
CA ALA A 270 -22.12 -25.03 -0.62
C ALA A 270 -21.74 -24.07 0.52
N LEU A 271 -20.45 -24.00 0.86
CA LEU A 271 -19.92 -23.07 1.86
C LEU A 271 -20.10 -21.60 1.46
N GLU A 272 -19.75 -21.25 0.21
CA GLU A 272 -19.95 -19.88 -0.32
C GLU A 272 -21.43 -19.46 -0.32
N ALA A 273 -22.33 -20.40 -0.63
CA ALA A 273 -23.77 -20.14 -0.65
C ALA A 273 -24.43 -20.19 0.75
N GLY A 274 -23.65 -20.44 1.81
CA GLY A 274 -24.17 -20.61 3.18
C GLY A 274 -25.15 -21.79 3.33
N ARG A 275 -25.07 -22.78 2.41
CA ARG A 275 -25.92 -23.95 2.44
C ARG A 275 -25.40 -24.94 3.47
N THR A 276 -26.22 -25.26 4.46
CA THR A 276 -25.93 -26.29 5.45
C THR A 276 -26.36 -27.67 4.95
N GLY A 277 -25.72 -28.72 5.43
CA GLY A 277 -26.10 -30.10 5.07
C GLY A 277 -24.91 -31.05 4.96
N ARG A 278 -25.22 -32.27 4.59
CA ARG A 278 -24.22 -33.32 4.36
C ARG A 278 -23.80 -33.34 2.90
N HIS A 279 -22.50 -33.39 2.68
CA HIS A 279 -21.90 -33.43 1.37
C HIS A 279 -21.00 -34.67 1.25
N PHE A 280 -21.28 -35.50 0.23
CA PHE A 280 -20.49 -36.68 -0.02
C PHE A 280 -19.08 -36.33 -0.48
N VAL A 281 -18.07 -36.82 0.21
CA VAL A 281 -16.65 -36.58 -0.11
C VAL A 281 -16.05 -37.79 -0.80
N ARG A 282 -16.13 -38.97 -0.18
CA ARG A 282 -15.73 -40.27 -0.75
C ARG A 282 -16.52 -41.39 -0.10
N ARG A 283 -16.35 -42.66 -0.56
CA ARG A 283 -17.05 -43.80 0.02
C ARG A 283 -16.81 -43.89 1.52
N GLY A 284 -17.89 -43.80 2.30
CA GLY A 284 -17.86 -43.83 3.77
C GLY A 284 -17.51 -42.53 4.44
N VAL A 285 -17.33 -41.42 3.70
CA VAL A 285 -16.97 -40.09 4.25
C VAL A 285 -17.90 -39.03 3.71
N GLU A 286 -18.50 -38.28 4.62
CA GLU A 286 -19.31 -37.09 4.35
C GLU A 286 -18.76 -35.90 5.10
N ALA A 287 -18.75 -34.72 4.47
CA ALA A 287 -18.49 -33.45 5.14
C ALA A 287 -19.83 -32.82 5.55
N ILE A 288 -19.90 -32.30 6.76
CA ILE A 288 -21.08 -31.58 7.25
C ILE A 288 -20.76 -30.09 7.25
N VAL A 289 -21.55 -29.33 6.51
CA VAL A 289 -21.50 -27.87 6.53
C VAL A 289 -22.52 -27.37 7.57
N GLU A 290 -22.04 -26.76 8.62
CA GLU A 290 -22.86 -26.18 9.68
C GLU A 290 -22.82 -24.65 9.62
N LYS A 291 -23.91 -24.01 10.06
CA LYS A 291 -23.93 -22.57 10.23
C LYS A 291 -23.05 -22.23 11.44
N ARG A 292 -22.02 -21.43 11.24
CA ARG A 292 -21.25 -20.88 12.36
C ARG A 292 -22.23 -20.01 13.16
N ASN A 293 -22.51 -20.38 14.40
CA ASN A 293 -23.20 -19.47 15.31
C ASN A 293 -22.27 -18.29 15.60
N PRO A 294 -22.78 -17.04 15.57
CA PRO A 294 -22.01 -15.83 15.79
C PRO A 294 -21.36 -15.80 17.19
#